data_a7f9f6140e50a50feb4eaa0bdbe1d928
#
_entry.id   a7f9f6140e50a50feb4eaa0bdbe1d928
#
_cell.length_a   1.000
_cell.length_b   1.000
_cell.length_c   1.000
_cell.angle_alpha   90.00
_cell.angle_beta   90.00
_cell.angle_gamma   90.00
#
_symmetry.space_group_name_H-M   'P 1'
#
loop_
_entity.id
_entity.type
_entity.pdbx_description
1 polymer ?
#
loop_
_entity_poly.entity_id
_entity_poly.type
_entity_poly.pdbx_seq_one_letter_code
_entity_poly.pdbx_strand_id
1 'polypeptide(L)'
;RRIEFDNSDLKAIIDNFDKYLESISPRIYDYADIKYKHKSNNYSIRAVSPSHQYNEMTIMMQGRFLHEDDITNKKRHAVIGRLVALDLFEDENPIGKYIDGSGHTWKVIGVFQDDGGDREERIVYIPYTSLQKIKKNTDKIDEIILSYKPEIGYVGAVEFEQKLKQFLKNRKAISPTDGGGIYIRNVADNLKQNQEFASLLQLIITFIGIGTLIAGIIGISNIMVFVVK
;
A
#
# COMPACT_ATOMS: atom_id res chain seq x y z
N ARG A 1 -4.34 8.85 26.42
CA ARG A 1 -5.35 7.91 25.88
C ARG A 1 -4.87 7.47 24.49
N ARG A 2 -4.69 6.16 24.27
CA ARG A 2 -4.34 5.67 22.92
C ARG A 2 -5.54 5.89 22.02
N ILE A 3 -5.34 6.56 20.89
CA ILE A 3 -6.37 6.80 19.90
C ILE A 3 -6.46 5.55 19.06
N GLU A 4 -7.66 5.02 18.93
CA GLU A 4 -7.96 3.85 18.09
C GLU A 4 -8.96 4.25 17.05
N PHE A 5 -8.78 3.79 15.82
CA PHE A 5 -9.78 3.89 14.76
C PHE A 5 -10.79 2.74 14.88
N ASP A 6 -11.96 2.96 14.31
CA ASP A 6 -13.04 2.00 14.29
C ASP A 6 -13.81 2.06 12.95
N ASN A 7 -14.75 1.13 12.75
CA ASN A 7 -15.55 1.08 11.54
C ASN A 7 -16.37 2.34 11.31
N SER A 8 -16.74 3.06 12.38
CA SER A 8 -17.47 4.33 12.26
C SER A 8 -16.59 5.45 11.72
N ASP A 9 -15.30 5.43 12.04
CA ASP A 9 -14.33 6.38 11.47
C ASP A 9 -14.12 6.13 9.98
N LEU A 10 -13.95 4.86 9.59
CA LEU A 10 -13.85 4.46 8.19
C LEU A 10 -15.05 4.96 7.37
N LYS A 11 -16.24 4.72 7.88
CA LYS A 11 -17.48 5.20 7.24
C LYS A 11 -17.54 6.72 7.17
N ALA A 12 -17.19 7.39 8.26
CA ALA A 12 -17.20 8.86 8.29
C ALA A 12 -16.20 9.49 7.32
N ILE A 13 -15.04 8.87 7.09
CA ILE A 13 -14.10 9.31 6.06
C ILE A 13 -14.72 9.15 4.67
N ILE A 14 -15.32 8.01 4.37
CA ILE A 14 -15.99 7.77 3.09
C ILE A 14 -17.08 8.80 2.86
N ASP A 15 -17.98 8.98 3.82
CA ASP A 15 -19.15 9.86 3.69
C ASP A 15 -18.76 11.34 3.49
N ASN A 16 -17.64 11.81 4.07
CA ASN A 16 -17.24 13.22 4.02
C ASN A 16 -16.21 13.55 2.94
N PHE A 17 -15.45 12.55 2.45
CA PHE A 17 -14.30 12.78 1.57
C PHE A 17 -14.36 12.01 0.25
N ASP A 18 -15.47 11.40 -0.11
CA ASP A 18 -15.67 10.61 -1.34
C ASP A 18 -15.17 11.30 -2.61
N LYS A 19 -15.34 12.62 -2.69
CA LYS A 19 -14.87 13.42 -3.84
C LYS A 19 -13.35 13.40 -4.03
N TYR A 20 -12.58 13.18 -2.95
CA TYR A 20 -11.12 13.10 -2.98
C TYR A 20 -10.63 11.67 -3.11
N LEU A 21 -11.40 10.69 -2.63
CA LEU A 21 -11.00 9.30 -2.54
C LEU A 21 -11.12 8.57 -3.87
N GLU A 22 -10.08 7.86 -4.24
CA GLU A 22 -10.09 6.82 -5.26
C GLU A 22 -10.39 5.46 -4.63
N SER A 23 -9.73 5.15 -3.52
CA SER A 23 -9.95 3.94 -2.76
C SER A 23 -9.60 4.12 -1.28
N ILE A 24 -10.17 3.27 -0.42
CA ILE A 24 -9.88 3.26 1.01
C ILE A 24 -9.96 1.83 1.54
N SER A 25 -9.03 1.46 2.42
CA SER A 25 -8.98 0.15 3.07
C SER A 25 -8.62 0.28 4.54
N PRO A 26 -9.38 -0.34 5.45
CA PRO A 26 -8.92 -0.58 6.80
C PRO A 26 -7.80 -1.61 6.77
N ARG A 27 -6.88 -1.53 7.73
CA ARG A 27 -5.85 -2.52 7.98
C ARG A 27 -5.82 -2.84 9.47
N ILE A 28 -5.89 -4.14 9.78
CA ILE A 28 -5.77 -4.66 11.13
C ILE A 28 -4.59 -5.63 11.12
N TYR A 29 -3.65 -5.44 12.01
CA TYR A 29 -2.47 -6.28 12.13
C TYR A 29 -2.69 -7.41 13.12
N ASP A 30 -2.19 -8.58 12.75
CA ASP A 30 -2.12 -9.76 13.61
C ASP A 30 -0.91 -10.61 13.24
N TYR A 31 -0.57 -11.54 14.10
CA TYR A 31 0.47 -12.53 13.88
C TYR A 31 -0.03 -13.88 14.34
N ALA A 32 0.22 -14.91 13.56
CA ALA A 32 -0.14 -16.26 13.95
C ALA A 32 0.79 -17.30 13.36
N ASP A 33 0.89 -18.41 14.07
CA ASP A 33 1.45 -19.63 13.52
C ASP A 33 0.43 -20.22 12.54
N ILE A 34 0.81 -20.18 11.26
CA ILE A 34 0.00 -20.73 10.17
C ILE A 34 0.51 -22.14 9.88
N LYS A 35 -0.43 -23.09 9.83
CA LYS A 35 -0.13 -24.51 9.65
C LYS A 35 -0.77 -25.06 8.39
N TYR A 36 -0.02 -25.90 7.71
CA TYR A 36 -0.52 -26.76 6.66
C TYR A 36 0.12 -28.15 6.77
N LYS A 37 -0.70 -29.18 6.99
CA LYS A 37 -0.23 -30.55 7.28
C LYS A 37 0.76 -30.55 8.47
N HIS A 38 2.00 -30.97 8.23
CA HIS A 38 3.06 -31.01 9.24
C HIS A 38 3.95 -29.75 9.29
N LYS A 39 3.74 -28.81 8.36
CA LYS A 39 4.49 -27.56 8.30
C LYS A 39 3.80 -26.46 9.09
N SER A 40 4.59 -25.65 9.77
CA SER A 40 4.11 -24.48 10.52
C SER A 40 5.18 -23.41 10.55
N ASN A 41 4.78 -22.16 10.37
CA ASN A 41 5.66 -21.01 10.56
C ASN A 41 4.83 -19.80 11.01
N ASN A 42 5.49 -18.83 11.63
CA ASN A 42 4.85 -17.59 12.07
C ASN A 42 4.82 -16.58 10.94
N TYR A 43 3.64 -16.04 10.64
CA TYR A 43 3.44 -15.05 9.59
C TYR A 43 2.69 -13.83 10.10
N SER A 44 2.95 -12.69 9.46
CA SER A 44 2.15 -11.49 9.61
C SER A 44 0.80 -11.68 8.91
N ILE A 45 -0.28 -11.38 9.62
CA ILE A 45 -1.62 -11.34 9.08
C ILE A 45 -2.01 -9.87 8.92
N ARG A 46 -2.48 -9.49 7.74
CA ARG A 46 -3.09 -8.19 7.49
C ARG A 46 -4.55 -8.40 7.08
N ALA A 47 -5.45 -7.99 7.95
CA ALA A 47 -6.87 -8.05 7.64
C ALA A 47 -7.30 -6.74 6.98
N VAL A 48 -7.84 -6.86 5.75
CA VAL A 48 -8.00 -5.73 4.81
C VAL A 48 -9.32 -5.82 4.06
N SER A 49 -9.64 -4.77 3.29
CA SER A 49 -10.74 -4.76 2.31
C SER A 49 -10.23 -5.09 0.90
N PRO A 50 -11.10 -5.34 -0.09
CA PRO A 50 -10.70 -5.60 -1.48
C PRO A 50 -9.89 -4.49 -2.13
N SER A 51 -10.16 -3.24 -1.80
CA SER A 51 -9.46 -2.07 -2.32
C SER A 51 -7.98 -2.02 -1.91
N HIS A 52 -7.58 -2.78 -0.90
CA HIS A 52 -6.18 -2.89 -0.48
C HIS A 52 -5.26 -3.37 -1.59
N GLN A 53 -5.74 -4.26 -2.47
CA GLN A 53 -4.98 -4.73 -3.64
C GLN A 53 -4.49 -3.57 -4.51
N TYR A 54 -5.33 -2.55 -4.70
CA TYR A 54 -5.00 -1.38 -5.51
C TYR A 54 -4.10 -0.39 -4.75
N ASN A 55 -4.34 -0.21 -3.46
CA ASN A 55 -3.57 0.70 -2.62
C ASN A 55 -2.09 0.28 -2.48
N GLU A 56 -1.83 -1.03 -2.42
CA GLU A 56 -0.48 -1.60 -2.28
C GLU A 56 0.05 -2.19 -3.60
N MET A 57 -0.70 -2.05 -4.71
CA MET A 57 -0.33 -2.58 -6.03
C MET A 57 0.00 -4.07 -6.02
N THR A 58 -0.71 -4.85 -5.18
CA THR A 58 -0.49 -6.28 -5.00
C THR A 58 -0.74 -7.06 -6.29
N ILE A 59 0.25 -7.82 -6.76
CA ILE A 59 0.20 -8.57 -8.02
C ILE A 59 -0.28 -9.99 -7.74
N MET A 60 -1.42 -10.37 -8.31
CA MET A 60 -1.93 -11.74 -8.17
C MET A 60 -1.21 -12.69 -9.12
N MET A 61 -0.58 -13.74 -8.57
CA MET A 61 0.05 -14.82 -9.33
C MET A 61 -0.93 -15.93 -9.67
N GLN A 62 -1.78 -16.31 -8.71
CA GLN A 62 -2.76 -17.37 -8.85
C GLN A 62 -4.04 -17.04 -8.10
N GLY A 63 -5.18 -17.51 -8.62
CA GLY A 63 -6.47 -17.31 -7.96
C GLY A 63 -6.94 -15.85 -8.02
N ARG A 64 -7.51 -15.36 -6.93
CA ARG A 64 -8.06 -14.00 -6.82
C ARG A 64 -7.74 -13.36 -5.48
N PHE A 65 -7.78 -12.04 -5.43
CA PHE A 65 -7.79 -11.28 -4.18
C PHE A 65 -9.15 -11.36 -3.48
N LEU A 66 -9.25 -10.74 -2.31
CA LEU A 66 -10.50 -10.59 -1.57
C LEU A 66 -11.55 -9.84 -2.40
N HIS A 67 -12.80 -10.15 -2.19
CA HIS A 67 -13.95 -9.54 -2.86
C HIS A 67 -14.94 -9.00 -1.81
N GLU A 68 -15.85 -8.09 -2.21
CA GLU A 68 -16.85 -7.52 -1.30
C GLU A 68 -17.74 -8.59 -0.63
N ASP A 69 -18.01 -9.66 -1.32
CA ASP A 69 -18.74 -10.81 -0.77
C ASP A 69 -17.99 -11.52 0.37
N ASP A 70 -16.66 -11.50 0.35
CA ASP A 70 -15.83 -12.05 1.44
C ASP A 70 -15.92 -11.17 2.70
N ILE A 71 -16.05 -9.85 2.52
CA ILE A 71 -16.21 -8.87 3.59
C ILE A 71 -17.62 -8.95 4.19
N THR A 72 -18.64 -8.86 3.34
CA THR A 72 -20.04 -8.83 3.75
C THR A 72 -20.46 -10.10 4.48
N ASN A 73 -20.07 -11.27 3.93
CA ASN A 73 -20.39 -12.56 4.50
C ASN A 73 -19.35 -13.07 5.50
N LYS A 74 -18.33 -12.25 5.82
CA LYS A 74 -17.27 -12.58 6.79
C LYS A 74 -16.66 -13.96 6.51
N LYS A 75 -16.32 -14.22 5.23
CA LYS A 75 -15.79 -15.51 4.79
C LYS A 75 -14.38 -15.75 5.34
N ARG A 76 -14.08 -16.98 5.64
CA ARG A 76 -12.73 -17.41 6.06
C ARG A 76 -11.87 -17.73 4.84
N HIS A 77 -11.60 -16.70 4.04
CA HIS A 77 -10.73 -16.77 2.88
C HIS A 77 -9.39 -16.11 3.20
N ALA A 78 -8.31 -16.69 2.66
CA ALA A 78 -6.96 -16.17 2.80
C ALA A 78 -6.31 -16.02 1.42
N VAL A 79 -5.62 -14.90 1.24
CA VAL A 79 -4.71 -14.67 0.11
C VAL A 79 -3.31 -14.66 0.68
N ILE A 80 -2.43 -15.53 0.21
CA ILE A 80 -1.11 -15.76 0.81
C ILE A 80 -0.01 -15.23 -0.10
N GLY A 81 1.05 -14.71 0.49
CA GLY A 81 2.22 -14.27 -0.25
C GLY A 81 2.97 -15.46 -0.88
N ARG A 82 3.72 -15.18 -1.92
CA ARG A 82 4.50 -16.19 -2.67
C ARG A 82 5.42 -17.00 -1.76
N LEU A 83 6.10 -16.34 -0.81
CA LEU A 83 6.99 -17.04 0.10
C LEU A 83 6.23 -17.86 1.17
N VAL A 84 5.02 -17.45 1.57
CA VAL A 84 4.15 -18.28 2.41
C VAL A 84 3.73 -19.55 1.67
N ALA A 85 3.37 -19.41 0.39
CA ALA A 85 3.02 -20.54 -0.45
C ALA A 85 4.19 -21.51 -0.60
N LEU A 86 5.40 -21.01 -0.88
CA LEU A 86 6.61 -21.82 -1.01
C LEU A 86 6.95 -22.55 0.31
N ASP A 87 6.90 -21.86 1.44
CA ASP A 87 7.25 -22.40 2.75
C ASP A 87 6.28 -23.54 3.18
N LEU A 88 4.97 -23.36 2.96
CA LEU A 88 3.94 -24.27 3.46
C LEU A 88 3.57 -25.38 2.47
N PHE A 89 3.54 -25.07 1.18
CA PHE A 89 3.02 -25.97 0.14
C PHE A 89 4.11 -26.56 -0.76
N GLU A 90 5.32 -25.95 -0.81
CA GLU A 90 6.39 -26.32 -1.75
C GLU A 90 5.87 -26.28 -3.21
N ASP A 91 5.81 -27.43 -3.87
CA ASP A 91 5.33 -27.57 -5.25
C ASP A 91 3.81 -27.84 -5.33
N GLU A 92 3.12 -28.00 -4.18
CA GLU A 92 1.67 -28.28 -4.16
C GLU A 92 0.89 -26.98 -4.43
N ASN A 93 -0.09 -27.05 -5.33
CA ASN A 93 -0.97 -25.90 -5.58
C ASN A 93 -1.77 -25.53 -4.32
N PRO A 94 -1.59 -24.31 -3.76
CA PRO A 94 -2.27 -23.90 -2.52
C PRO A 94 -3.75 -23.54 -2.72
N ILE A 95 -4.18 -23.23 -3.95
CA ILE A 95 -5.55 -22.74 -4.21
C ILE A 95 -6.59 -23.81 -3.86
N GLY A 96 -7.57 -23.40 -3.06
CA GLY A 96 -8.65 -24.26 -2.59
C GLY A 96 -8.30 -25.10 -1.37
N LYS A 97 -7.04 -25.15 -0.96
CA LYS A 97 -6.58 -25.82 0.27
C LYS A 97 -6.91 -24.99 1.52
N TYR A 98 -6.79 -25.64 2.66
CA TYR A 98 -7.09 -25.04 3.95
C TYR A 98 -5.83 -24.95 4.79
N ILE A 99 -5.62 -23.79 5.40
CA ILE A 99 -4.56 -23.51 6.38
C ILE A 99 -5.19 -23.20 7.73
N ASP A 100 -4.53 -23.58 8.81
CA ASP A 100 -4.97 -23.27 10.16
C ASP A 100 -4.14 -22.13 10.74
N GLY A 101 -4.79 -21.13 11.29
CA GLY A 101 -4.13 -19.97 11.93
C GLY A 101 -5.08 -19.21 12.82
N SER A 102 -4.57 -18.64 13.93
CA SER A 102 -5.36 -17.91 14.94
C SER A 102 -6.53 -18.75 15.51
N GLY A 103 -6.39 -20.07 15.60
CA GLY A 103 -7.43 -20.99 16.09
C GLY A 103 -8.58 -21.22 15.10
N HIS A 104 -8.42 -20.85 13.85
CA HIS A 104 -9.43 -20.98 12.80
C HIS A 104 -8.82 -21.50 11.50
N THR A 105 -9.66 -22.17 10.72
CA THR A 105 -9.28 -22.68 9.39
C THR A 105 -9.67 -21.69 8.31
N TRP A 106 -8.75 -21.41 7.38
CA TRP A 106 -8.88 -20.46 6.28
C TRP A 106 -8.69 -21.17 4.95
N LYS A 107 -9.57 -20.89 3.99
CA LYS A 107 -9.44 -21.41 2.63
C LYS A 107 -8.54 -20.49 1.81
N VAL A 108 -7.48 -21.01 1.25
CA VAL A 108 -6.59 -20.25 0.34
C VAL A 108 -7.31 -20.03 -0.98
N ILE A 109 -7.46 -18.77 -1.39
CA ILE A 109 -8.16 -18.36 -2.61
C ILE A 109 -7.26 -17.63 -3.60
N GLY A 110 -6.06 -17.23 -3.19
CA GLY A 110 -5.10 -16.53 -4.04
C GLY A 110 -3.69 -16.62 -3.51
N VAL A 111 -2.74 -16.46 -4.43
CA VAL A 111 -1.31 -16.27 -4.15
C VAL A 111 -0.88 -14.98 -4.81
N PHE A 112 -0.15 -14.15 -4.08
CA PHE A 112 0.34 -12.87 -4.58
C PHE A 112 1.86 -12.74 -4.48
N GLN A 113 2.41 -11.84 -5.28
CA GLN A 113 3.76 -11.30 -5.12
C GLN A 113 3.71 -9.80 -4.87
N ASP A 114 4.78 -9.28 -4.29
CA ASP A 114 4.90 -7.86 -3.95
C ASP A 114 6.32 -7.37 -4.26
N ASP A 115 6.42 -6.17 -4.84
CA ASP A 115 7.70 -5.55 -5.18
C ASP A 115 8.45 -4.99 -3.94
N GLY A 116 7.81 -4.94 -2.77
CA GLY A 116 8.38 -4.55 -1.49
C GLY A 116 9.37 -5.55 -0.89
N GLY A 117 9.58 -6.68 -1.58
CA GLY A 117 10.56 -7.72 -1.22
C GLY A 117 10.01 -8.80 -0.30
N ASP A 118 10.93 -9.67 0.17
CA ASP A 118 10.61 -10.91 0.87
C ASP A 118 9.68 -10.74 2.08
N ARG A 119 9.80 -9.62 2.79
CA ARG A 119 8.98 -9.35 3.97
C ARG A 119 7.50 -9.18 3.61
N GLU A 120 7.22 -8.49 2.52
CA GLU A 120 5.85 -8.27 2.04
C GLU A 120 5.26 -9.56 1.44
N GLU A 121 6.10 -10.43 0.88
CA GLU A 121 5.67 -11.75 0.39
C GLU A 121 5.51 -12.82 1.48
N ARG A 122 5.78 -12.49 2.76
CA ARG A 122 5.53 -13.34 3.93
C ARG A 122 4.29 -12.93 4.73
N ILE A 123 3.29 -12.40 4.04
CA ILE A 123 2.05 -11.90 4.62
C ILE A 123 0.88 -12.79 4.19
N VAL A 124 -0.11 -12.88 5.07
CA VAL A 124 -1.41 -13.51 4.79
C VAL A 124 -2.49 -12.43 4.88
N TYR A 125 -3.15 -12.16 3.77
CA TYR A 125 -4.31 -11.25 3.72
C TYR A 125 -5.60 -12.02 4.01
N ILE A 126 -6.44 -11.46 4.87
CA ILE A 126 -7.76 -11.99 5.22
C ILE A 126 -8.79 -10.85 5.24
N PRO A 127 -10.12 -11.13 5.16
CA PRO A 127 -11.14 -10.09 5.30
C PRO A 127 -11.12 -9.47 6.70
N TYR A 128 -11.08 -8.13 6.78
CA TYR A 128 -11.02 -7.44 8.08
C TYR A 128 -12.23 -7.74 8.97
N THR A 129 -13.42 -7.86 8.37
CA THR A 129 -14.64 -8.21 9.09
C THR A 129 -14.61 -9.61 9.69
N SER A 130 -13.90 -10.54 9.05
CA SER A 130 -13.71 -11.90 9.56
C SER A 130 -12.80 -11.90 10.79
N LEU A 131 -11.70 -11.13 10.75
CA LEU A 131 -10.81 -10.99 11.90
C LEU A 131 -11.50 -10.27 13.06
N GLN A 132 -12.25 -9.19 12.78
CA GLN A 132 -13.05 -8.49 13.80
C GLN A 132 -14.03 -9.42 14.50
N LYS A 133 -14.72 -10.28 13.73
CA LYS A 133 -15.63 -11.29 14.28
C LYS A 133 -14.90 -12.27 15.20
N ILE A 134 -13.73 -12.74 14.80
CA ILE A 134 -12.89 -13.66 15.57
C ILE A 134 -12.40 -12.98 16.86
N LYS A 135 -12.01 -11.72 16.82
CA LYS A 135 -11.58 -10.93 17.97
C LYS A 135 -12.77 -10.37 18.77
N LYS A 136 -13.76 -11.20 19.05
CA LYS A 136 -14.95 -10.91 19.90
C LYS A 136 -15.84 -9.78 19.37
N ASN A 137 -16.03 -9.71 18.06
CA ASN A 137 -16.81 -8.67 17.37
C ASN A 137 -16.31 -7.25 17.69
N THR A 138 -15.01 -7.06 17.79
CA THR A 138 -14.43 -5.71 17.87
C THR A 138 -14.68 -4.98 16.54
N ASP A 139 -14.74 -3.67 16.59
CA ASP A 139 -14.80 -2.79 15.42
C ASP A 139 -13.50 -2.00 15.21
N LYS A 140 -12.45 -2.34 16.00
CA LYS A 140 -11.16 -1.65 15.96
C LYS A 140 -10.44 -1.84 14.65
N ILE A 141 -9.75 -0.78 14.23
CA ILE A 141 -8.90 -0.69 13.07
C ILE A 141 -7.55 -0.11 13.52
N ASP A 142 -6.43 -0.71 13.11
CA ASP A 142 -5.11 -0.23 13.49
C ASP A 142 -4.64 0.90 12.58
N GLU A 143 -4.96 0.82 11.28
CA GLU A 143 -4.56 1.78 10.26
C GLU A 143 -5.63 1.89 9.18
N ILE A 144 -5.77 3.07 8.59
CA ILE A 144 -6.59 3.30 7.40
C ILE A 144 -5.67 3.75 6.27
N ILE A 145 -5.66 2.99 5.19
CA ILE A 145 -4.93 3.31 3.97
C ILE A 145 -5.92 3.82 2.95
N LEU A 146 -5.56 4.90 2.29
CA LEU A 146 -6.39 5.50 1.25
C LEU A 146 -5.53 5.96 0.08
N SER A 147 -6.12 5.90 -1.11
CA SER A 147 -5.62 6.56 -2.31
C SER A 147 -6.56 7.70 -2.67
N TYR A 148 -5.99 8.80 -3.10
CA TYR A 148 -6.74 9.95 -3.59
C TYR A 148 -6.69 10.02 -5.12
N LYS A 149 -7.72 10.62 -5.70
CA LYS A 149 -7.83 10.78 -7.16
C LYS A 149 -6.65 11.58 -7.70
N PRO A 150 -5.96 11.11 -8.75
CA PRO A 150 -4.78 11.78 -9.31
C PRO A 150 -5.03 13.22 -9.76
N GLU A 151 -6.27 13.55 -10.14
CA GLU A 151 -6.66 14.85 -10.67
C GLU A 151 -6.50 15.99 -9.65
N ILE A 152 -6.50 15.68 -8.34
CA ILE A 152 -6.31 16.71 -7.30
C ILE A 152 -4.90 17.26 -7.26
N GLY A 153 -3.93 16.54 -7.82
CA GLY A 153 -2.53 16.91 -7.84
C GLY A 153 -1.91 17.07 -6.45
N TYR A 154 -0.64 17.55 -6.43
CA TYR A 154 0.09 17.73 -5.15
C TYR A 154 -0.60 18.71 -4.19
N VAL A 155 -1.04 19.87 -4.70
CA VAL A 155 -1.68 20.89 -3.85
C VAL A 155 -2.97 20.37 -3.23
N GLY A 156 -3.79 19.68 -4.03
CA GLY A 156 -5.01 19.06 -3.54
C GLY A 156 -4.76 17.93 -2.54
N ALA A 157 -3.68 17.15 -2.72
CA ALA A 157 -3.30 16.10 -1.78
C ALA A 157 -2.91 16.67 -0.40
N VAL A 158 -2.15 17.77 -0.38
CA VAL A 158 -1.78 18.46 0.88
C VAL A 158 -3.01 19.09 1.55
N GLU A 159 -3.89 19.72 0.77
CA GLU A 159 -5.15 20.27 1.29
C GLU A 159 -6.05 19.18 1.86
N PHE A 160 -6.17 18.06 1.16
CA PHE A 160 -6.93 16.91 1.60
C PHE A 160 -6.39 16.34 2.93
N GLU A 161 -5.06 16.16 3.05
CA GLU A 161 -4.42 15.71 4.28
C GLU A 161 -4.77 16.62 5.46
N GLN A 162 -4.66 17.95 5.28
CA GLN A 162 -4.98 18.90 6.34
C GLN A 162 -6.46 18.81 6.77
N LYS A 163 -7.38 18.75 5.82
CA LYS A 163 -8.81 18.60 6.09
C LYS A 163 -9.12 17.28 6.79
N LEU A 164 -8.53 16.18 6.34
CA LEU A 164 -8.69 14.86 6.93
C LEU A 164 -8.16 14.84 8.36
N LYS A 165 -6.98 15.40 8.59
CA LYS A 165 -6.35 15.49 9.92
C LYS A 165 -7.23 16.31 10.89
N GLN A 166 -7.73 17.46 10.44
CA GLN A 166 -8.62 18.29 11.26
C GLN A 166 -9.95 17.58 11.56
N PHE A 167 -10.55 16.96 10.57
CA PHE A 167 -11.79 16.19 10.72
C PHE A 167 -11.63 15.07 11.76
N LEU A 168 -10.56 14.28 11.65
CA LEU A 168 -10.30 13.17 12.56
C LEU A 168 -9.96 13.66 13.99
N LYS A 169 -9.21 14.77 14.13
CA LYS A 169 -8.96 15.39 15.43
C LYS A 169 -10.27 15.82 16.11
N ASN A 170 -11.14 16.48 15.38
CA ASN A 170 -12.43 16.90 15.91
C ASN A 170 -13.29 15.71 16.32
N ARG A 171 -13.34 14.67 15.47
CA ARG A 171 -14.10 13.45 15.72
C ARG A 171 -13.63 12.68 16.95
N LYS A 172 -12.32 12.61 17.17
CA LYS A 172 -11.70 11.92 18.32
C LYS A 172 -11.50 12.82 19.55
N ALA A 173 -12.02 14.05 19.53
CA ALA A 173 -11.87 15.04 20.58
C ALA A 173 -10.41 15.29 20.98
N ILE A 174 -9.53 15.42 19.97
CA ILE A 174 -8.10 15.71 20.12
C ILE A 174 -7.90 17.22 20.02
N SER A 175 -7.05 17.79 20.89
CA SER A 175 -6.71 19.20 20.81
C SER A 175 -6.14 19.55 19.41
N PRO A 176 -6.55 20.66 18.79
CA PRO A 176 -5.97 21.13 17.53
C PRO A 176 -4.45 21.29 17.60
N THR A 177 -3.93 21.65 18.77
CA THR A 177 -2.50 21.89 19.05
C THR A 177 -1.70 20.61 19.28
N ASP A 178 -2.37 19.45 19.49
CA ASP A 178 -1.69 18.17 19.65
C ASP A 178 -1.18 17.68 18.28
N GLY A 179 0.14 17.77 18.08
CA GLY A 179 0.81 17.29 16.84
C GLY A 179 0.87 15.78 16.73
N GLY A 180 0.79 15.04 17.84
CA GLY A 180 1.04 13.60 17.91
C GLY A 180 -0.20 12.70 17.90
N GLY A 181 -1.39 13.27 18.08
CA GLY A 181 -2.61 12.50 18.29
C GLY A 181 -3.07 11.68 17.07
N ILE A 182 -2.83 12.18 15.85
CA ILE A 182 -3.08 11.45 14.59
C ILE A 182 -1.87 11.65 13.69
N TYR A 183 -1.30 10.53 13.26
CA TYR A 183 -0.21 10.51 12.31
C TYR A 183 -0.77 10.18 10.92
N ILE A 184 -0.50 11.05 9.94
CA ILE A 184 -0.81 10.81 8.54
C ILE A 184 0.52 10.79 7.78
N ARG A 185 0.77 9.73 7.03
CA ARG A 185 1.90 9.61 6.11
C ARG A 185 1.40 9.90 4.71
N ASN A 186 1.78 11.06 4.18
CA ASN A 186 1.45 11.42 2.80
C ASN A 186 2.63 11.11 1.87
N VAL A 187 2.38 10.29 0.87
CA VAL A 187 3.41 9.90 -0.11
C VAL A 187 3.64 11.00 -1.16
N ALA A 188 2.71 11.97 -1.29
CA ALA A 188 2.81 13.08 -2.24
C ALA A 188 4.09 13.91 -2.07
N ASP A 189 4.56 14.09 -0.84
CA ASP A 189 5.80 14.83 -0.56
C ASP A 189 7.03 14.15 -1.16
N ASN A 190 7.09 12.82 -1.05
CA ASN A 190 8.17 12.02 -1.64
C ASN A 190 8.13 12.09 -3.18
N LEU A 191 6.94 12.02 -3.77
CA LEU A 191 6.77 12.15 -5.23
C LEU A 191 7.21 13.51 -5.73
N LYS A 192 6.87 14.59 -5.02
CA LYS A 192 7.32 15.94 -5.36
C LYS A 192 8.84 16.07 -5.31
N GLN A 193 9.48 15.61 -4.24
CA GLN A 193 10.94 15.61 -4.13
C GLN A 193 11.62 14.84 -5.26
N ASN A 194 11.09 13.67 -5.62
CA ASN A 194 11.62 12.88 -6.73
C ASN A 194 11.47 13.59 -8.08
N GLN A 195 10.35 14.29 -8.31
CA GLN A 195 10.14 15.09 -9.52
C GLN A 195 11.09 16.29 -9.60
N GLU A 196 11.29 17.00 -8.49
CA GLU A 196 12.24 18.12 -8.41
C GLU A 196 13.68 17.64 -8.68
N PHE A 197 14.07 16.51 -8.11
CA PHE A 197 15.37 15.89 -8.36
C PHE A 197 15.56 15.47 -9.83
N ALA A 198 14.56 14.83 -10.43
CA ALA A 198 14.58 14.44 -11.84
C ALA A 198 14.71 15.67 -12.77
N SER A 199 14.01 16.76 -12.45
CA SER A 199 14.09 18.01 -13.20
C SER A 199 15.47 18.65 -13.12
N LEU A 200 16.11 18.59 -11.94
CA LEU A 200 17.48 19.08 -11.74
C LEU A 200 18.49 18.25 -12.55
N LEU A 201 18.36 16.92 -12.56
CA LEU A 201 19.20 16.05 -13.38
C LEU A 201 19.03 16.35 -14.88
N GLN A 202 17.80 16.54 -15.33
CA GLN A 202 17.53 16.88 -16.72
C GLN A 202 18.18 18.22 -17.13
N LEU A 203 18.15 19.22 -16.25
CA LEU A 203 18.83 20.50 -16.48
C LEU A 203 20.35 20.32 -16.63
N ILE A 204 20.98 19.54 -15.73
CA ILE A 204 22.41 19.23 -15.80
C ILE A 204 22.77 18.51 -17.12
N ILE A 205 22.00 17.48 -17.49
CA ILE A 205 22.22 16.74 -18.76
C ILE A 205 22.09 17.68 -19.96
N THR A 206 21.13 18.59 -19.94
CA THR A 206 20.93 19.58 -21.00
C THR A 206 22.15 20.50 -21.13
N PHE A 207 22.68 21.01 -20.03
CA PHE A 207 23.90 21.84 -20.03
C PHE A 207 25.12 21.09 -20.57
N ILE A 208 25.33 19.85 -20.15
CA ILE A 208 26.42 19.00 -20.65
C ILE A 208 26.23 18.73 -22.15
N GLY A 209 25.01 18.41 -22.59
CA GLY A 209 24.70 18.18 -23.98
C GLY A 209 24.95 19.38 -24.88
N ILE A 210 24.56 20.58 -24.46
CA ILE A 210 24.84 21.82 -25.18
C ILE A 210 26.36 22.08 -25.21
N GLY A 211 27.06 21.91 -24.08
CA GLY A 211 28.51 22.09 -23.98
C GLY A 211 29.28 21.15 -24.93
N THR A 212 28.90 19.88 -25.01
CA THR A 212 29.53 18.91 -25.90
C THR A 212 29.25 19.21 -27.37
N LEU A 213 28.04 19.69 -27.72
CA LEU A 213 27.73 20.15 -29.08
C LEU A 213 28.60 21.33 -29.49
N ILE A 214 28.76 22.35 -28.62
CA ILE A 214 29.59 23.52 -28.89
C ILE A 214 31.06 23.06 -29.07
N ALA A 215 31.57 22.21 -28.18
CA ALA A 215 32.93 21.70 -28.27
C ALA A 215 33.13 20.88 -29.58
N GLY A 216 32.16 20.08 -29.99
CA GLY A 216 32.17 19.36 -31.26
C GLY A 216 32.22 20.27 -32.49
N ILE A 217 31.41 21.35 -32.50
CA ILE A 217 31.42 22.35 -33.58
C ILE A 217 32.78 23.05 -33.68
N ILE A 218 33.35 23.44 -32.53
CA ILE A 218 34.67 24.10 -32.51
C ILE A 218 35.76 23.13 -32.97
N GLY A 219 35.71 21.88 -32.54
CA GLY A 219 36.64 20.83 -32.99
C GLY A 219 36.61 20.57 -34.48
N ILE A 220 35.43 20.44 -35.07
CA ILE A 220 35.26 20.26 -36.52
C ILE A 220 35.72 21.53 -37.26
N SER A 221 35.38 22.72 -36.80
CA SER A 221 35.80 23.99 -37.40
C SER A 221 37.32 24.12 -37.45
N ASN A 222 38.02 23.78 -36.33
CA ASN A 222 39.47 23.76 -36.27
C ASN A 222 40.13 22.82 -37.29
N ILE A 223 39.61 21.60 -37.42
CA ILE A 223 40.11 20.60 -38.38
C ILE A 223 39.90 21.13 -39.79
N MET A 224 38.75 21.72 -40.08
CA MET A 224 38.44 22.22 -41.43
C MET A 224 39.37 23.38 -41.88
N VAL A 225 39.79 24.24 -40.94
CA VAL A 225 40.77 25.32 -41.19
C VAL A 225 42.15 24.75 -41.51
N PHE A 226 42.53 23.60 -40.95
CA PHE A 226 43.83 22.97 -41.27
C PHE A 226 43.82 22.19 -42.60
N VAL A 227 42.68 21.69 -43.03
CA VAL A 227 42.57 20.88 -44.27
C VAL A 227 42.45 21.74 -45.54
N VAL A 228 41.96 22.96 -45.42
CA VAL A 228 41.74 23.90 -46.57
C VAL A 228 42.96 24.81 -46.82
N LYS A 229 44.04 24.65 -46.10
CA LYS A 229 45.31 25.35 -46.33
C LYS A 229 46.29 24.43 -47.06
#